data_52928dcd910d18de927a23432d8204ae
#
_entry.id   52928dcd910d18de927a23432d8204ae
#
_cell.length_a   1.000
_cell.length_b   1.000
_cell.length_c   1.000
_cell.angle_alpha   90.00
_cell.angle_beta   90.00
_cell.angle_gamma   90.00
#
_symmetry.space_group_name_H-M   'P 1'
#
loop_
_entity.id
_entity.type
_entity.pdbx_description
1 polymer ?
#
loop_
_entity_poly.entity_id
_entity_poly.type
_entity_poly.pdbx_seq_one_letter_code
_entity_poly.pdbx_strand_id
1 'polypeptide(L)'
;MTHEQLIKEISQANMAYASGIPFMTDSEYDLLWQQLHAIDPHNELLYHTAQGRTALTGKTWHKHPIYGTNKAFNMLDLKPFLTRFGSYVLRIEPKYDGCAAVVTITDSDDQYTVISITLEGDGRCGRDITYLHPYIKMPFQLRHFQAVEILIPLSEWNPAYGANPRNVVAGWLDRKYDKPSALMTAIPHNHGNLFEEYTYSGSLEAMGDFLLELYNKWSKIYPMDGLMIKVADEKVRLVAGNNGQTNNWSIAWKPPIQVKETKVVNIEWNISRLGRAIPTVVYEPIELCGTTNNRVTGNNAQWIKDREIIPSSFITIGKAGEIIPKILNVRNYLDPSLYEPVPVRCPKCNEILQWEGVHLVCNGNNCIAKLIVSIAYFYSQKGIKIDGVGEGIIEKLLQNEKCYSVLSTKPWALLDPLSYEIVPDLINTIGITIYSNIAEQVFSMNNQCTMAHFVAGLGLPGLAYKSSLRLCQYLKTGQINIHITDNAKRSFVEAATIYTEAIKEMKNFSFAALPSEAKAIYCITGSLSQSRETMIEILNDYGYEFSSGVTRETNYLVVGTDPGRTKIEKATRYNIPQITEEQLFNLLR
;
A
#
# COMPACT_ATOMS: atom_id res chain seq x y z
N MET A 1 -11.11 39.34 -12.18
CA MET A 1 -9.83 39.58 -12.88
C MET A 1 -10.05 39.40 -14.36
N THR A 2 -9.25 40.09 -15.23
CA THR A 2 -9.29 39.83 -16.67
C THR A 2 -8.58 38.52 -16.98
N HIS A 3 -8.87 37.92 -18.17
CA HIS A 3 -8.20 36.69 -18.64
C HIS A 3 -6.65 36.81 -18.61
N GLU A 4 -6.10 37.92 -19.10
CA GLU A 4 -4.65 38.18 -19.09
C GLU A 4 -4.08 38.31 -17.69
N GLN A 5 -4.84 38.92 -16.75
CA GLN A 5 -4.40 39.03 -15.36
C GLN A 5 -4.36 37.67 -14.66
N LEU A 6 -5.36 36.80 -14.91
CA LEU A 6 -5.37 35.42 -14.40
C LEU A 6 -4.19 34.61 -14.90
N ILE A 7 -3.90 34.66 -16.20
CA ILE A 7 -2.73 34.00 -16.81
C ILE A 7 -1.43 34.46 -16.15
N LYS A 8 -1.29 35.77 -15.97
CA LYS A 8 -0.09 36.36 -15.36
C LYS A 8 0.11 35.93 -13.89
N GLU A 9 -0.93 35.98 -13.10
CA GLU A 9 -0.85 35.61 -11.67
C GLU A 9 -0.62 34.11 -11.48
N ILE A 10 -1.30 33.26 -12.25
CA ILE A 10 -1.07 31.81 -12.20
C ILE A 10 0.36 31.48 -12.66
N SER A 11 0.88 32.15 -13.72
CA SER A 11 2.26 31.93 -14.18
C SER A 11 3.29 32.35 -13.12
N GLN A 12 3.08 33.48 -12.47
CA GLN A 12 3.95 33.96 -11.40
C GLN A 12 3.88 33.03 -10.17
N ALA A 13 2.70 32.56 -9.80
CA ALA A 13 2.54 31.62 -8.72
C ALA A 13 3.24 30.28 -9.00
N ASN A 14 3.15 29.77 -10.24
CA ASN A 14 3.85 28.57 -10.66
C ASN A 14 5.38 28.73 -10.59
N MET A 15 5.94 29.86 -10.99
CA MET A 15 7.37 30.14 -10.89
C MET A 15 7.83 30.28 -9.43
N ALA A 16 7.06 30.95 -8.60
CA ALA A 16 7.36 31.13 -7.19
C ALA A 16 7.30 29.79 -6.41
N TYR A 17 6.34 28.96 -6.74
CA TYR A 17 6.20 27.61 -6.17
C TYR A 17 7.37 26.70 -6.60
N ALA A 18 7.76 26.76 -7.88
CA ALA A 18 8.92 26.02 -8.40
C ALA A 18 10.24 26.46 -7.77
N SER A 19 10.36 27.71 -7.34
CA SER A 19 11.53 28.25 -6.63
C SER A 19 11.51 27.99 -5.11
N GLY A 20 10.46 27.35 -4.57
CA GLY A 20 10.32 27.03 -3.17
C GLY A 20 9.91 28.23 -2.27
N ILE A 21 9.49 29.35 -2.87
CA ILE A 21 9.06 30.57 -2.16
C ILE A 21 7.67 30.97 -2.67
N PRO A 22 6.61 30.21 -2.32
CA PRO A 22 5.25 30.55 -2.71
C PRO A 22 4.83 31.88 -2.05
N PHE A 23 4.15 32.74 -2.81
CA PHE A 23 3.65 34.03 -2.30
C PHE A 23 2.14 34.04 -2.10
N MET A 24 1.45 32.95 -2.44
CA MET A 24 0.01 32.74 -2.19
C MET A 24 -0.23 31.34 -1.65
N THR A 25 -1.37 31.17 -0.99
CA THR A 25 -1.83 29.89 -0.48
C THR A 25 -2.38 29.00 -1.61
N ASP A 26 -2.42 27.68 -1.39
CA ASP A 26 -2.99 26.74 -2.36
C ASP A 26 -4.46 27.08 -2.67
N SER A 27 -5.23 27.54 -1.67
CA SER A 27 -6.62 27.96 -1.85
C SER A 27 -6.77 29.18 -2.76
N GLU A 28 -5.87 30.16 -2.63
CA GLU A 28 -5.84 31.34 -3.51
C GLU A 28 -5.46 30.94 -4.93
N TYR A 29 -4.48 30.04 -5.08
CA TYR A 29 -4.10 29.49 -6.36
C TYR A 29 -5.25 28.72 -7.03
N ASP A 30 -5.94 27.85 -6.30
CA ASP A 30 -7.05 27.05 -6.80
C ASP A 30 -8.23 27.94 -7.24
N LEU A 31 -8.46 29.04 -6.55
CA LEU A 31 -9.47 30.03 -6.95
C LEU A 31 -9.13 30.70 -8.29
N LEU A 32 -7.88 31.08 -8.49
CA LEU A 32 -7.39 31.61 -9.75
C LEU A 32 -7.47 30.58 -10.88
N TRP A 33 -7.12 29.33 -10.58
CA TRP A 33 -7.21 28.21 -11.50
C TRP A 33 -8.67 27.96 -11.95
N GLN A 34 -9.62 27.94 -11.00
CA GLN A 34 -11.05 27.78 -11.29
C GLN A 34 -11.59 28.93 -12.15
N GLN A 35 -11.17 30.17 -11.86
CA GLN A 35 -11.58 31.33 -12.67
C GLN A 35 -11.03 31.23 -14.09
N LEU A 36 -9.76 30.82 -14.27
CA LEU A 36 -9.18 30.63 -15.60
C LEU A 36 -9.88 29.47 -16.33
N HIS A 37 -10.13 28.36 -15.66
CA HIS A 37 -10.83 27.21 -16.23
C HIS A 37 -12.26 27.55 -16.66
N ALA A 38 -12.96 28.42 -15.93
CA ALA A 38 -14.31 28.87 -16.29
C ALA A 38 -14.32 29.76 -17.53
N ILE A 39 -13.27 30.55 -17.77
CA ILE A 39 -13.16 31.51 -18.88
C ILE A 39 -12.50 30.85 -20.09
N ASP A 40 -11.47 30.06 -19.89
CA ASP A 40 -10.67 29.41 -20.92
C ASP A 40 -10.29 27.97 -20.48
N PRO A 41 -11.21 27.00 -20.67
CA PRO A 41 -11.00 25.61 -20.24
C PRO A 41 -9.82 24.90 -20.93
N HIS A 42 -9.32 25.44 -22.05
CA HIS A 42 -8.23 24.87 -22.85
C HIS A 42 -6.91 25.62 -22.68
N ASN A 43 -6.83 26.54 -21.71
CA ASN A 43 -5.59 27.30 -21.49
C ASN A 43 -4.45 26.38 -21.05
N GLU A 44 -3.28 26.54 -21.69
CA GLU A 44 -2.09 25.72 -21.41
C GLU A 44 -1.67 25.76 -19.94
N LEU A 45 -1.84 26.87 -19.25
CA LEU A 45 -1.46 26.98 -17.83
C LEU A 45 -2.28 26.07 -16.91
N LEU A 46 -3.52 25.71 -17.29
CA LEU A 46 -4.33 24.73 -16.57
C LEU A 46 -3.73 23.32 -16.65
N TYR A 47 -2.89 23.06 -17.66
CA TYR A 47 -2.23 21.78 -17.93
C TYR A 47 -0.77 21.76 -17.47
N HIS A 48 -0.13 22.93 -17.33
CA HIS A 48 1.26 23.06 -16.85
C HIS A 48 1.40 23.04 -15.32
N THR A 49 0.32 23.07 -14.56
CA THR A 49 0.34 22.98 -13.08
C THR A 49 0.94 21.67 -12.56
N ALA A 50 1.09 20.64 -13.40
CA ALA A 50 1.72 19.38 -13.02
C ALA A 50 3.25 19.48 -12.81
N GLN A 51 3.92 20.54 -13.29
CA GLN A 51 5.38 20.69 -13.14
C GLN A 51 5.81 21.26 -11.76
N GLY A 52 4.89 21.79 -10.96
CA GLY A 52 5.20 22.45 -9.68
C GLY A 52 4.83 21.70 -8.41
N ARG A 53 4.00 20.67 -8.48
CA ARG A 53 3.58 19.92 -7.28
C ARG A 53 4.39 18.65 -7.09
N THR A 54 5.69 18.78 -6.91
CA THR A 54 6.46 17.71 -6.27
C THR A 54 6.12 17.78 -4.80
N ALA A 55 5.20 16.93 -4.35
CA ALA A 55 5.02 16.77 -2.91
C ALA A 55 6.39 16.47 -2.27
N LEU A 56 6.63 16.95 -1.07
CA LEU A 56 7.84 16.72 -0.26
C LEU A 56 8.30 15.23 -0.16
N THR A 57 7.54 14.31 -0.78
CA THR A 57 7.75 12.87 -0.84
C THR A 57 8.17 12.34 -2.23
N GLY A 58 8.40 13.18 -3.25
CA GLY A 58 8.69 12.73 -4.63
C GLY A 58 7.52 12.07 -5.35
N LYS A 59 6.28 12.31 -4.93
CA LYS A 59 5.05 11.85 -5.57
C LYS A 59 4.36 12.98 -6.35
N THR A 60 3.76 12.64 -7.48
CA THR A 60 2.99 13.53 -8.36
C THR A 60 1.52 13.13 -8.33
N TRP A 61 0.62 14.10 -8.25
CA TRP A 61 -0.82 13.86 -8.28
C TRP A 61 -1.30 13.58 -9.70
N HIS A 62 -2.20 12.60 -9.83
CA HIS A 62 -2.89 12.33 -11.09
C HIS A 62 -3.97 13.40 -11.35
N LYS A 63 -4.09 13.84 -12.59
CA LYS A 63 -5.14 14.77 -13.02
C LYS A 63 -6.55 14.18 -12.79
N HIS A 64 -6.70 12.88 -12.98
CA HIS A 64 -7.92 12.12 -12.73
C HIS A 64 -7.58 10.90 -11.88
N PRO A 65 -8.40 10.56 -10.89
CA PRO A 65 -8.20 9.35 -10.09
C PRO A 65 -8.21 8.10 -10.96
N ILE A 66 -7.33 7.16 -10.66
CA ILE A 66 -7.32 5.83 -11.25
C ILE A 66 -8.10 4.91 -10.31
N TYR A 67 -9.19 4.35 -10.82
CA TYR A 67 -10.01 3.44 -10.03
C TYR A 67 -9.61 2.00 -10.31
N GLY A 68 -9.57 1.21 -9.26
CA GLY A 68 -9.39 -0.23 -9.34
C GLY A 68 -10.57 -0.93 -10.04
N THR A 69 -10.54 -2.25 -10.03
CA THR A 69 -11.56 -3.10 -10.64
C THR A 69 -11.96 -4.19 -9.67
N ASN A 70 -13.27 -4.49 -9.59
CA ASN A 70 -13.78 -5.63 -8.86
C ASN A 70 -13.24 -6.93 -9.47
N LYS A 71 -13.10 -7.99 -8.67
CA LYS A 71 -12.51 -9.26 -9.10
C LYS A 71 -13.55 -10.38 -9.03
N ALA A 72 -13.56 -11.25 -10.04
CA ALA A 72 -14.31 -12.50 -10.09
C ALA A 72 -13.31 -13.66 -10.18
N PHE A 73 -13.30 -14.54 -9.20
CA PHE A 73 -12.41 -15.70 -9.13
C PHE A 73 -13.06 -16.99 -9.68
N ASN A 74 -14.34 -16.93 -9.96
CA ASN A 74 -15.13 -18.01 -10.55
C ASN A 74 -16.33 -17.41 -11.31
N MET A 75 -17.07 -18.24 -12.02
CA MET A 75 -18.21 -17.79 -12.82
C MET A 75 -19.41 -17.33 -11.98
N LEU A 76 -19.55 -17.79 -10.73
CA LEU A 76 -20.61 -17.32 -9.83
C LEU A 76 -20.34 -15.88 -9.36
N ASP A 77 -19.07 -15.53 -9.13
CA ASP A 77 -18.68 -14.13 -8.78
C ASP A 77 -18.95 -13.18 -9.96
N LEU A 78 -18.89 -13.68 -11.21
CA LEU A 78 -19.16 -12.89 -12.40
C LEU A 78 -20.66 -12.67 -12.64
N LYS A 79 -21.51 -13.57 -12.13
CA LYS A 79 -22.96 -13.57 -12.36
C LYS A 79 -23.65 -12.23 -12.04
N PRO A 80 -23.39 -11.54 -10.91
CA PRO A 80 -24.01 -10.25 -10.62
C PRO A 80 -23.68 -9.16 -11.67
N PHE A 81 -22.44 -9.15 -12.17
CA PHE A 81 -22.03 -8.23 -13.22
C PHE A 81 -22.75 -8.55 -14.54
N LEU A 82 -22.82 -9.82 -14.94
CA LEU A 82 -23.53 -10.27 -16.13
C LEU A 82 -25.04 -10.05 -16.04
N THR A 83 -25.64 -10.20 -14.85
CA THR A 83 -27.05 -9.88 -14.62
C THR A 83 -27.35 -8.39 -14.86
N ARG A 84 -26.43 -7.53 -14.47
CA ARG A 84 -26.58 -6.08 -14.62
C ARG A 84 -26.25 -5.58 -16.03
N PHE A 85 -25.21 -6.13 -16.66
CA PHE A 85 -24.65 -5.59 -17.90
C PHE A 85 -24.62 -6.57 -19.08
N GLY A 86 -25.06 -7.80 -18.91
CA GLY A 86 -24.98 -8.84 -19.95
C GLY A 86 -25.82 -8.56 -21.20
N SER A 87 -26.82 -7.66 -21.11
CA SER A 87 -27.60 -7.20 -22.27
C SER A 87 -26.84 -6.21 -23.17
N TYR A 88 -25.74 -5.66 -22.69
CA TYR A 88 -24.87 -4.79 -23.47
C TYR A 88 -23.73 -5.58 -24.09
N VAL A 89 -23.11 -5.02 -25.14
CA VAL A 89 -21.87 -5.54 -25.67
C VAL A 89 -20.78 -5.38 -24.61
N LEU A 90 -20.12 -6.48 -24.29
CA LEU A 90 -18.99 -6.53 -23.38
C LEU A 90 -17.68 -6.55 -24.20
N ARG A 91 -16.76 -5.69 -23.84
CA ARG A 91 -15.41 -5.67 -24.36
C ARG A 91 -14.50 -6.43 -23.40
N ILE A 92 -13.83 -7.45 -23.90
CA ILE A 92 -12.92 -8.29 -23.13
C ILE A 92 -11.49 -7.97 -23.58
N GLU A 93 -10.61 -7.69 -22.65
CA GLU A 93 -9.22 -7.29 -22.88
C GLU A 93 -8.30 -8.09 -21.96
N PRO A 94 -7.00 -8.26 -22.31
CA PRO A 94 -6.02 -8.77 -21.36
C PRO A 94 -5.96 -7.93 -20.08
N LYS A 95 -5.92 -8.58 -18.92
CA LYS A 95 -5.50 -7.92 -17.70
C LYS A 95 -3.99 -8.10 -17.59
N TYR A 96 -3.27 -7.11 -18.10
CA TYR A 96 -1.82 -7.12 -18.14
C TYR A 96 -1.23 -7.20 -16.72
N ASP A 97 -0.13 -7.91 -16.58
CA ASP A 97 0.63 -8.05 -15.34
C ASP A 97 1.98 -7.31 -15.45
N GLY A 98 1.90 -6.00 -15.31
CA GLY A 98 3.01 -5.07 -15.36
C GLY A 98 2.98 -4.07 -14.20
N CYS A 99 3.27 -2.82 -14.50
CA CYS A 99 3.16 -1.69 -13.58
C CYS A 99 2.28 -0.61 -14.18
N ALA A 100 1.16 -0.32 -13.51
CA ALA A 100 0.24 0.70 -13.95
C ALA A 100 0.83 2.11 -13.79
N ALA A 101 0.65 2.92 -14.82
CA ALA A 101 1.12 4.30 -14.89
C ALA A 101 0.15 5.19 -15.66
N VAL A 102 0.34 6.49 -15.55
CA VAL A 102 -0.31 7.49 -16.39
C VAL A 102 0.73 8.20 -17.22
N VAL A 103 0.49 8.27 -18.51
CA VAL A 103 1.28 9.06 -19.45
C VAL A 103 0.50 10.31 -19.81
N THR A 104 1.13 11.47 -19.65
CA THR A 104 0.60 12.76 -20.09
C THR A 104 1.40 13.21 -21.31
N ILE A 105 0.72 13.55 -22.39
CA ILE A 105 1.33 14.03 -23.64
C ILE A 105 0.76 15.37 -24.04
N THR A 106 1.55 16.15 -24.79
CA THR A 106 1.06 17.27 -25.61
C THR A 106 1.04 16.84 -27.06
N ASP A 107 0.07 17.34 -27.79
CA ASP A 107 -0.08 17.15 -29.23
C ASP A 107 0.24 18.47 -29.93
N SER A 108 1.23 18.49 -30.79
CA SER A 108 1.59 19.64 -31.64
C SER A 108 2.08 19.16 -33.00
N ASP A 109 1.38 19.54 -34.05
CA ASP A 109 1.79 19.35 -35.44
C ASP A 109 2.19 17.91 -35.82
N ASP A 110 1.30 16.94 -35.59
CA ASP A 110 1.50 15.50 -35.84
C ASP A 110 2.65 14.84 -35.04
N GLN A 111 3.23 15.52 -34.06
CA GLN A 111 4.18 14.96 -33.12
C GLN A 111 3.66 15.11 -31.68
N TYR A 112 3.58 14.00 -30.96
CA TYR A 112 3.31 14.07 -29.52
C TYR A 112 4.61 14.08 -28.71
N THR A 113 4.62 14.91 -27.68
CA THR A 113 5.71 14.95 -26.71
C THR A 113 5.20 14.43 -25.37
N VAL A 114 5.93 13.49 -24.78
CA VAL A 114 5.63 13.01 -23.44
C VAL A 114 6.02 14.08 -22.43
N ILE A 115 5.03 14.57 -21.66
CA ILE A 115 5.23 15.56 -20.61
C ILE A 115 5.61 14.85 -19.31
N SER A 116 4.90 13.79 -18.96
CA SER A 116 5.16 13.04 -17.73
C SER A 116 4.72 11.59 -17.82
N ILE A 117 5.41 10.73 -17.06
CA ILE A 117 5.03 9.35 -16.78
C ILE A 117 5.01 9.18 -15.27
N THR A 118 3.84 8.90 -14.71
CA THR A 118 3.64 8.79 -13.27
C THR A 118 3.05 7.42 -12.92
N LEU A 119 3.67 6.67 -12.03
CA LEU A 119 3.12 5.39 -11.56
C LEU A 119 1.75 5.58 -10.92
N GLU A 120 0.87 4.56 -10.97
CA GLU A 120 -0.48 4.59 -10.38
C GLU A 120 -0.46 4.97 -8.88
N GLY A 121 0.51 4.43 -8.12
CA GLY A 121 0.62 4.67 -6.68
C GLY A 121 -0.60 4.19 -5.92
N ASP A 122 -1.30 5.12 -5.26
CA ASP A 122 -2.56 4.86 -4.55
C ASP A 122 -3.81 5.18 -5.39
N GLY A 123 -3.64 5.41 -6.69
CA GLY A 123 -4.68 5.81 -7.63
C GLY A 123 -4.92 7.32 -7.69
N ARG A 124 -4.38 8.09 -6.77
CA ARG A 124 -4.48 9.56 -6.72
C ARG A 124 -3.14 10.24 -6.95
N CYS A 125 -2.08 9.68 -6.38
CA CYS A 125 -0.73 10.16 -6.59
C CYS A 125 0.25 8.98 -6.72
N GLY A 126 1.25 9.17 -7.56
CA GLY A 126 2.27 8.18 -7.82
C GLY A 126 3.64 8.81 -7.98
N ARG A 127 4.67 7.99 -8.07
CA ARG A 127 6.03 8.46 -8.29
C ARG A 127 6.23 8.84 -9.75
N ASP A 128 6.85 9.98 -9.99
CA ASP A 128 7.28 10.42 -11.31
C ASP A 128 8.47 9.56 -11.78
N ILE A 129 8.31 8.96 -12.94
CA ILE A 129 9.29 8.12 -13.63
C ILE A 129 9.60 8.63 -15.04
N THR A 130 9.32 9.90 -15.32
CA THR A 130 9.49 10.51 -16.65
C THR A 130 10.92 10.35 -17.17
N TYR A 131 11.91 10.36 -16.28
CA TYR A 131 13.32 10.12 -16.62
C TYR A 131 13.58 8.74 -17.27
N LEU A 132 12.68 7.78 -17.12
CA LEU A 132 12.74 6.46 -17.78
C LEU A 132 12.09 6.43 -19.16
N HIS A 133 11.52 7.54 -19.64
CA HIS A 133 10.91 7.64 -20.98
C HIS A 133 11.78 7.03 -22.10
N PRO A 134 13.12 7.24 -22.15
CA PRO A 134 13.96 6.64 -23.20
C PRO A 134 13.98 5.09 -23.20
N TYR A 135 13.55 4.47 -22.12
CA TYR A 135 13.48 3.00 -21.95
C TYR A 135 12.06 2.45 -22.07
N ILE A 136 11.08 3.29 -22.41
CA ILE A 136 9.67 2.91 -22.49
C ILE A 136 9.17 3.17 -23.93
N LYS A 137 8.94 2.08 -24.68
CA LYS A 137 8.30 2.15 -25.99
C LYS A 137 6.82 2.52 -25.84
N MET A 138 6.36 3.42 -26.67
CA MET A 138 4.95 3.82 -26.76
C MET A 138 4.43 3.54 -28.17
N PRO A 139 4.16 2.27 -28.52
CA PRO A 139 3.83 1.86 -29.89
C PRO A 139 2.40 2.22 -30.32
N PHE A 140 1.62 2.86 -29.43
CA PHE A 140 0.22 3.20 -29.64
C PHE A 140 0.03 4.71 -29.68
N GLN A 141 -0.98 5.17 -30.42
CA GLN A 141 -1.44 6.54 -30.30
C GLN A 141 -2.04 6.74 -28.90
N LEU A 142 -1.42 7.61 -28.12
CA LEU A 142 -1.86 7.97 -26.80
C LEU A 142 -2.80 9.19 -26.89
N ARG A 143 -3.74 9.27 -25.97
CA ARG A 143 -4.53 10.48 -25.72
C ARG A 143 -3.76 11.40 -24.76
N HIS A 144 -4.12 12.67 -24.69
CA HIS A 144 -3.47 13.66 -23.81
C HIS A 144 -3.23 13.19 -22.37
N PHE A 145 -4.09 12.30 -21.89
CA PHE A 145 -3.98 11.69 -20.57
C PHE A 145 -4.38 10.22 -20.68
N GLN A 146 -3.43 9.32 -20.56
CA GLN A 146 -3.65 7.90 -20.83
C GLN A 146 -3.12 7.02 -19.71
N ALA A 147 -4.01 6.26 -19.09
CA ALA A 147 -3.60 5.14 -18.22
C ALA A 147 -3.01 4.01 -19.08
N VAL A 148 -1.87 3.50 -18.66
CA VAL A 148 -1.09 2.46 -19.36
C VAL A 148 -0.62 1.39 -18.39
N GLU A 149 -0.32 0.20 -18.91
CA GLU A 149 0.44 -0.82 -18.20
C GLU A 149 1.84 -0.91 -18.79
N ILE A 150 2.88 -0.70 -17.99
CA ILE A 150 4.28 -0.81 -18.40
C ILE A 150 4.74 -2.24 -18.15
N LEU A 151 5.16 -2.92 -19.20
CA LEU A 151 5.55 -4.33 -19.14
C LEU A 151 6.62 -4.66 -20.20
N ILE A 152 7.10 -5.89 -20.20
CA ILE A 152 7.93 -6.46 -21.28
C ILE A 152 7.07 -7.53 -21.97
N PRO A 153 6.79 -7.42 -23.29
CA PRO A 153 6.11 -8.50 -24.04
C PRO A 153 6.89 -9.81 -23.95
N LEU A 154 6.19 -10.96 -23.93
CA LEU A 154 6.85 -12.26 -23.77
C LEU A 154 7.80 -12.60 -24.93
N SER A 155 7.57 -12.03 -26.12
CA SER A 155 8.48 -12.15 -27.26
C SER A 155 9.82 -11.41 -27.07
N GLU A 156 9.86 -10.42 -26.20
CA GLU A 156 11.05 -9.62 -25.85
C GLU A 156 11.63 -10.01 -24.48
N TRP A 157 11.00 -10.95 -23.80
CA TRP A 157 11.41 -11.42 -22.48
C TRP A 157 12.67 -12.29 -22.56
N ASN A 158 13.67 -11.96 -21.74
CA ASN A 158 14.85 -12.82 -21.55
C ASN A 158 14.90 -13.28 -20.08
N PRO A 159 14.93 -14.60 -19.81
CA PRO A 159 15.06 -15.13 -18.45
C PRO A 159 16.28 -14.63 -17.68
N ALA A 160 17.33 -14.15 -18.37
CA ALA A 160 18.51 -13.55 -17.73
C ALA A 160 18.18 -12.24 -16.99
N TYR A 161 17.06 -11.57 -17.28
CA TYR A 161 16.62 -10.38 -16.55
C TYR A 161 16.11 -10.72 -15.15
N GLY A 162 15.55 -11.92 -14.95
CA GLY A 162 15.02 -12.40 -13.67
C GLY A 162 13.97 -13.49 -13.83
N ALA A 163 13.36 -13.89 -12.74
CA ALA A 163 12.41 -15.02 -12.74
C ALA A 163 10.98 -14.62 -13.19
N ASN A 164 10.60 -13.35 -13.05
CA ASN A 164 9.23 -12.90 -13.34
C ASN A 164 9.26 -11.51 -14.01
N PRO A 165 8.61 -11.35 -15.19
CA PRO A 165 8.59 -10.09 -15.94
C PRO A 165 8.11 -8.89 -15.13
N ARG A 166 7.01 -9.01 -14.40
CA ARG A 166 6.46 -7.94 -13.57
C ARG A 166 7.44 -7.48 -12.49
N ASN A 167 8.05 -8.42 -11.76
CA ASN A 167 8.99 -8.10 -10.69
C ASN A 167 10.24 -7.40 -11.23
N VAL A 168 10.69 -7.78 -12.40
CA VAL A 168 11.84 -7.13 -13.08
C VAL A 168 11.47 -5.72 -13.48
N VAL A 169 10.32 -5.51 -14.12
CA VAL A 169 9.83 -4.17 -14.50
C VAL A 169 9.66 -3.30 -13.26
N ALA A 170 8.98 -3.79 -12.22
CA ALA A 170 8.82 -3.07 -10.96
C ALA A 170 10.18 -2.69 -10.35
N GLY A 171 11.15 -3.60 -10.35
CA GLY A 171 12.50 -3.34 -9.87
C GLY A 171 13.23 -2.27 -10.69
N TRP A 172 13.08 -2.26 -12.02
CA TRP A 172 13.69 -1.22 -12.87
C TRP A 172 13.01 0.14 -12.69
N LEU A 173 11.70 0.15 -12.53
CA LEU A 173 10.97 1.38 -12.26
C LEU A 173 11.26 1.95 -10.86
N ASP A 174 11.67 1.12 -9.91
CA ASP A 174 11.95 1.53 -8.52
C ASP A 174 13.36 2.09 -8.31
N ARG A 175 14.34 1.67 -9.12
CA ARG A 175 15.74 2.06 -8.98
C ARG A 175 16.00 3.42 -9.63
N LYS A 176 16.31 4.41 -8.82
CA LYS A 176 16.44 5.81 -9.25
C LYS A 176 17.67 6.07 -10.17
N TYR A 177 18.71 5.22 -10.11
CA TYR A 177 20.00 5.45 -10.78
C TYR A 177 20.43 4.33 -11.73
N ASP A 178 19.77 3.18 -11.72
CA ASP A 178 20.12 2.06 -12.60
C ASP A 178 19.31 2.15 -13.91
N LYS A 179 20.01 2.00 -15.03
CA LYS A 179 19.35 1.91 -16.32
C LYS A 179 18.72 0.55 -16.51
N PRO A 180 17.47 0.46 -17.01
CA PRO A 180 16.87 -0.81 -17.40
C PRO A 180 17.76 -1.56 -18.41
N SER A 181 17.86 -2.88 -18.25
CA SER A 181 18.67 -3.72 -19.17
C SER A 181 17.97 -4.01 -20.51
N ALA A 182 16.68 -3.66 -20.63
CA ALA A 182 15.90 -3.78 -21.86
C ALA A 182 14.84 -2.68 -21.97
N LEU A 183 14.27 -2.54 -23.15
CA LEU A 183 13.14 -1.64 -23.37
C LEU A 183 11.86 -2.26 -22.79
N MET A 184 11.09 -1.46 -22.11
CA MET A 184 9.73 -1.75 -21.66
C MET A 184 8.72 -1.21 -22.67
N THR A 185 7.48 -1.70 -22.62
CA THR A 185 6.38 -1.23 -23.49
C THR A 185 5.23 -0.72 -22.63
N ALA A 186 4.75 0.49 -22.91
CA ALA A 186 3.54 1.03 -22.30
C ALA A 186 2.33 0.67 -23.17
N ILE A 187 1.42 -0.15 -22.63
CA ILE A 187 0.18 -0.56 -23.32
C ILE A 187 -1.00 0.22 -22.74
N PRO A 188 -1.72 1.01 -23.55
CA PRO A 188 -2.83 1.81 -23.05
C PRO A 188 -4.00 0.94 -22.58
N HIS A 189 -4.54 1.26 -21.41
CA HIS A 189 -5.80 0.69 -20.94
C HIS A 189 -6.95 1.17 -21.85
N ASN A 190 -7.86 0.27 -22.20
CA ASN A 190 -9.02 0.49 -23.07
C ASN A 190 -8.73 0.74 -24.57
N HIS A 191 -7.46 0.78 -24.98
CA HIS A 191 -7.05 1.01 -26.37
C HIS A 191 -5.93 0.06 -26.83
N GLY A 192 -5.70 -1.04 -26.11
CA GLY A 192 -4.78 -2.09 -26.53
C GLY A 192 -5.24 -2.79 -27.82
N ASN A 193 -4.29 -3.38 -28.55
CA ASN A 193 -4.57 -4.07 -29.82
C ASN A 193 -5.31 -5.41 -29.64
N LEU A 194 -5.34 -5.95 -28.42
CA LEU A 194 -5.99 -7.20 -28.11
C LEU A 194 -7.30 -6.95 -27.37
N PHE A 195 -8.40 -7.17 -28.04
CA PHE A 195 -9.72 -7.22 -27.42
C PHE A 195 -10.65 -8.10 -28.26
N GLU A 196 -11.71 -8.59 -27.62
CA GLU A 196 -12.83 -9.23 -28.28
C GLU A 196 -14.12 -8.66 -27.71
N GLU A 197 -15.14 -8.52 -28.56
CA GLU A 197 -16.48 -8.13 -28.15
C GLU A 197 -17.33 -9.38 -27.96
N TYR A 198 -18.11 -9.39 -26.88
CA TYR A 198 -18.95 -10.52 -26.53
C TYR A 198 -20.34 -10.07 -26.11
N THR A 199 -21.35 -10.73 -26.63
CA THR A 199 -22.75 -10.57 -26.18
C THR A 199 -23.12 -11.78 -25.34
N TYR A 200 -23.45 -11.55 -24.07
CA TYR A 200 -23.77 -12.63 -23.14
C TYR A 200 -25.07 -13.34 -23.51
N SER A 201 -25.00 -14.63 -23.73
CA SER A 201 -26.14 -15.48 -24.18
C SER A 201 -26.99 -16.03 -23.03
N GLY A 202 -26.66 -15.70 -21.77
CA GLY A 202 -27.31 -16.28 -20.59
C GLY A 202 -26.63 -17.54 -20.03
N SER A 203 -25.69 -18.15 -20.76
CA SER A 203 -24.93 -19.31 -20.29
C SER A 203 -23.61 -18.90 -19.62
N LEU A 204 -23.46 -19.20 -18.32
CA LEU A 204 -22.21 -18.98 -17.58
C LEU A 204 -21.11 -19.93 -18.07
N GLU A 205 -21.46 -21.15 -18.48
CA GLU A 205 -20.52 -22.13 -18.99
C GLU A 205 -19.90 -21.65 -20.30
N ALA A 206 -20.74 -21.27 -21.29
CA ALA A 206 -20.26 -20.73 -22.56
C ALA A 206 -19.39 -19.47 -22.38
N MET A 207 -19.75 -18.60 -21.43
CA MET A 207 -18.92 -17.44 -21.08
C MET A 207 -17.59 -17.86 -20.47
N GLY A 208 -17.59 -18.87 -19.60
CA GLY A 208 -16.37 -19.39 -18.95
C GLY A 208 -15.41 -20.01 -19.98
N ASP A 209 -15.91 -20.82 -20.90
CA ASP A 209 -15.13 -21.42 -21.96
C ASP A 209 -14.50 -20.37 -22.88
N PHE A 210 -15.28 -19.36 -23.27
CA PHE A 210 -14.79 -18.24 -24.07
C PHE A 210 -13.69 -17.44 -23.36
N LEU A 211 -13.88 -17.13 -22.10
CA LEU A 211 -12.85 -16.43 -21.31
C LEU A 211 -11.57 -17.27 -21.17
N LEU A 212 -11.70 -18.56 -20.97
CA LEU A 212 -10.54 -19.46 -20.85
C LEU A 212 -9.78 -19.58 -22.18
N GLU A 213 -10.49 -19.65 -23.31
CA GLU A 213 -9.88 -19.64 -24.64
C GLU A 213 -9.07 -18.36 -24.87
N LEU A 214 -9.66 -17.20 -24.62
CA LEU A 214 -8.99 -15.90 -24.76
C LEU A 214 -7.77 -15.80 -23.84
N TYR A 215 -7.91 -16.21 -22.58
CA TYR A 215 -6.80 -16.20 -21.64
C TYR A 215 -5.64 -17.08 -22.14
N ASN A 216 -5.91 -18.31 -22.58
CA ASN A 216 -4.89 -19.23 -23.10
C ASN A 216 -4.23 -18.71 -24.39
N LYS A 217 -4.96 -17.98 -25.22
CA LYS A 217 -4.45 -17.34 -26.44
C LYS A 217 -3.52 -16.17 -26.12
N TRP A 218 -3.96 -15.24 -25.26
CA TRP A 218 -3.28 -13.99 -25.03
C TRP A 218 -2.15 -14.08 -23.99
N SER A 219 -2.21 -15.00 -23.05
CA SER A 219 -1.17 -15.27 -22.07
C SER A 219 0.15 -15.77 -22.68
N LYS A 220 0.15 -16.14 -23.97
CA LYS A 220 1.35 -16.47 -24.73
C LYS A 220 2.04 -15.24 -25.34
N ILE A 221 1.37 -14.10 -25.35
CA ILE A 221 1.85 -12.86 -25.98
C ILE A 221 2.34 -11.88 -24.92
N TYR A 222 1.57 -11.74 -23.84
CA TYR A 222 1.85 -10.78 -22.78
C TYR A 222 1.81 -11.44 -21.39
N PRO A 223 2.63 -10.97 -20.44
CA PRO A 223 2.40 -11.30 -19.04
C PRO A 223 1.02 -10.76 -18.62
N MET A 224 0.15 -11.64 -18.14
CA MET A 224 -1.20 -11.29 -17.72
C MET A 224 -1.70 -12.21 -16.61
N ASP A 225 -2.58 -11.69 -15.76
CA ASP A 225 -3.10 -12.37 -14.58
C ASP A 225 -4.60 -12.63 -14.63
N GLY A 226 -5.23 -12.35 -15.77
CA GLY A 226 -6.65 -12.51 -15.99
C GLY A 226 -7.14 -11.76 -17.23
N LEU A 227 -8.44 -11.53 -17.28
CA LEU A 227 -9.09 -10.76 -18.32
C LEU A 227 -9.90 -9.62 -17.70
N MET A 228 -9.90 -8.47 -18.36
CA MET A 228 -10.78 -7.34 -18.03
C MET A 228 -12.05 -7.45 -18.87
N ILE A 229 -13.19 -7.49 -18.22
CA ILE A 229 -14.52 -7.49 -18.85
C ILE A 229 -15.14 -6.12 -18.57
N LYS A 230 -15.46 -5.38 -19.62
CA LYS A 230 -15.93 -3.99 -19.57
C LYS A 230 -17.18 -3.83 -20.41
N VAL A 231 -18.08 -2.96 -20.01
CA VAL A 231 -19.17 -2.52 -20.87
C VAL A 231 -18.57 -1.73 -22.04
N ALA A 232 -18.94 -2.05 -23.29
CA ALA A 232 -18.37 -1.37 -24.47
C ALA A 232 -18.90 0.07 -24.61
N ASP A 233 -20.17 0.31 -24.31
CA ASP A 233 -20.85 1.60 -24.45
C ASP A 233 -20.38 2.60 -23.37
N GLU A 234 -19.77 3.71 -23.82
CA GLU A 234 -19.27 4.78 -22.94
C GLU A 234 -20.38 5.49 -22.17
N LYS A 235 -21.58 5.64 -22.76
CA LYS A 235 -22.73 6.28 -22.08
C LYS A 235 -23.19 5.43 -20.91
N VAL A 236 -23.20 4.11 -21.08
CA VAL A 236 -23.54 3.18 -20.00
C VAL A 236 -22.47 3.19 -18.92
N ARG A 237 -21.18 3.31 -19.29
CA ARG A 237 -20.08 3.46 -18.31
C ARG A 237 -20.22 4.71 -17.46
N LEU A 238 -20.57 5.86 -18.08
CA LEU A 238 -20.79 7.12 -17.37
C LEU A 238 -21.93 7.01 -16.35
N VAL A 239 -23.04 6.40 -16.75
CA VAL A 239 -24.20 6.18 -15.85
C VAL A 239 -23.88 5.18 -14.74
N ALA A 240 -23.13 4.12 -15.03
CA ALA A 240 -22.73 3.12 -14.04
C ALA A 240 -21.76 3.69 -12.99
N GLY A 241 -20.90 4.63 -13.38
CA GLY A 241 -19.97 5.32 -12.52
C GLY A 241 -18.99 4.42 -11.80
N ASN A 242 -18.59 4.85 -10.62
CA ASN A 242 -17.67 4.13 -9.71
C ASN A 242 -18.17 4.24 -8.25
N ASN A 243 -17.58 3.46 -7.36
CA ASN A 243 -17.91 3.47 -5.93
C ASN A 243 -16.84 4.19 -5.07
N GLY A 244 -16.00 5.02 -5.68
CA GLY A 244 -14.88 5.71 -5.04
C GLY A 244 -13.58 4.88 -4.92
N GLN A 245 -13.65 3.58 -5.20
CA GLN A 245 -12.49 2.66 -5.20
C GLN A 245 -12.38 1.86 -6.49
N THR A 246 -13.51 1.41 -7.04
CA THR A 246 -13.55 0.58 -8.25
C THR A 246 -14.61 1.07 -9.22
N ASN A 247 -14.37 0.85 -10.51
CA ASN A 247 -15.35 1.09 -11.54
C ASN A 247 -16.49 0.07 -11.47
N ASN A 248 -17.75 0.53 -11.56
CA ASN A 248 -18.92 -0.35 -11.54
C ASN A 248 -19.19 -1.04 -12.88
N TRP A 249 -18.64 -0.52 -13.97
CA TRP A 249 -18.83 -0.97 -15.36
C TRP A 249 -17.75 -1.93 -15.85
N SER A 250 -16.84 -2.33 -14.97
CA SER A 250 -15.76 -3.28 -15.30
C SER A 250 -15.56 -4.30 -14.18
N ILE A 251 -15.12 -5.49 -14.55
CA ILE A 251 -14.75 -6.56 -13.62
C ILE A 251 -13.57 -7.33 -14.18
N ALA A 252 -12.61 -7.68 -13.31
CA ALA A 252 -11.49 -8.53 -13.67
C ALA A 252 -11.85 -9.99 -13.39
N TRP A 253 -11.92 -10.80 -14.43
CA TRP A 253 -12.03 -12.25 -14.30
C TRP A 253 -10.64 -12.85 -14.15
N LYS A 254 -10.50 -13.71 -13.15
CA LYS A 254 -9.27 -14.47 -12.89
C LYS A 254 -9.47 -15.92 -13.34
N PRO A 255 -8.51 -16.52 -14.09
CA PRO A 255 -8.62 -17.92 -14.46
C PRO A 255 -8.66 -18.80 -13.20
N PRO A 256 -9.19 -20.04 -13.32
CA PRO A 256 -9.20 -20.99 -12.21
C PRO A 256 -7.82 -21.14 -11.58
N ILE A 257 -7.79 -21.21 -10.23
CA ILE A 257 -6.55 -21.29 -9.47
C ILE A 257 -5.78 -22.54 -9.88
N GLN A 258 -4.54 -22.36 -10.37
CA GLN A 258 -3.64 -23.50 -10.53
C GLN A 258 -3.32 -24.07 -9.15
N VAL A 259 -3.51 -25.37 -9.01
CA VAL A 259 -3.18 -26.09 -7.79
C VAL A 259 -2.13 -27.17 -8.10
N LYS A 260 -1.19 -27.35 -7.19
CA LYS A 260 -0.24 -28.46 -7.23
C LYS A 260 -0.13 -29.11 -5.87
N GLU A 261 0.04 -30.43 -5.89
CA GLU A 261 0.36 -31.19 -4.71
C GLU A 261 1.87 -31.29 -4.53
N THR A 262 2.33 -31.19 -3.30
CA THR A 262 3.75 -31.28 -2.94
C THR A 262 3.90 -31.85 -1.54
N LYS A 263 5.12 -32.29 -1.21
CA LYS A 263 5.44 -32.91 0.07
C LYS A 263 6.08 -31.89 1.00
N VAL A 264 5.61 -31.85 2.25
CA VAL A 264 6.21 -31.03 3.31
C VAL A 264 7.58 -31.61 3.69
N VAL A 265 8.59 -30.74 3.65
CA VAL A 265 9.98 -31.07 4.06
C VAL A 265 10.17 -30.76 5.53
N ASN A 266 9.72 -29.56 5.96
CA ASN A 266 9.91 -29.09 7.33
C ASN A 266 8.88 -28.01 7.67
N ILE A 267 8.75 -27.70 8.97
CA ILE A 267 8.02 -26.53 9.47
C ILE A 267 9.01 -25.67 10.24
N GLU A 268 9.26 -24.47 9.73
CA GLU A 268 10.10 -23.49 10.41
C GLU A 268 9.25 -22.64 11.34
N TRP A 269 9.75 -22.39 12.53
CA TRP A 269 9.06 -21.61 13.55
C TRP A 269 9.83 -20.33 13.86
N ASN A 270 9.28 -19.21 13.45
CA ASN A 270 9.82 -17.87 13.69
C ASN A 270 9.14 -17.24 14.90
N ILE A 271 9.92 -16.57 15.73
CA ILE A 271 9.39 -15.91 16.94
C ILE A 271 9.16 -14.44 16.63
N SER A 272 7.91 -14.00 16.77
CA SER A 272 7.56 -12.59 16.61
C SER A 272 8.04 -11.74 17.80
N ARG A 273 8.00 -10.41 17.67
CA ARG A 273 8.34 -9.48 18.75
C ARG A 273 7.52 -9.69 20.04
N LEU A 274 6.29 -10.18 19.93
CA LEU A 274 5.44 -10.52 21.07
C LEU A 274 5.59 -11.98 21.53
N GLY A 275 6.63 -12.68 21.08
CA GLY A 275 6.91 -14.05 21.48
C GLY A 275 6.10 -15.11 20.73
N ARG A 276 5.17 -14.77 19.84
CA ARG A 276 4.35 -15.76 19.11
C ARG A 276 5.22 -16.55 18.15
N ALA A 277 5.14 -17.89 18.25
CA ALA A 277 5.75 -18.80 17.29
C ALA A 277 4.88 -18.87 16.01
N ILE A 278 5.42 -18.37 14.92
CA ILE A 278 4.74 -18.27 13.62
C ILE A 278 5.29 -19.36 12.71
N PRO A 279 4.45 -20.31 12.24
CA PRO A 279 4.88 -21.39 11.37
C PRO A 279 5.02 -20.96 9.92
N THR A 280 6.07 -21.42 9.28
CA THR A 280 6.27 -21.41 7.82
C THR A 280 6.46 -22.84 7.36
N VAL A 281 5.56 -23.36 6.55
CA VAL A 281 5.65 -24.71 5.98
C VAL A 281 6.59 -24.68 4.79
N VAL A 282 7.69 -25.44 4.87
CA VAL A 282 8.66 -25.65 3.80
C VAL A 282 8.31 -26.96 3.10
N TYR A 283 8.25 -26.94 1.77
CA TYR A 283 7.86 -28.09 0.96
C TYR A 283 8.77 -28.25 -0.27
N GLU A 284 8.71 -29.41 -0.92
CA GLU A 284 9.47 -29.66 -2.14
C GLU A 284 9.08 -28.61 -3.21
N PRO A 285 10.07 -27.98 -3.87
CA PRO A 285 9.82 -26.89 -4.80
C PRO A 285 8.81 -27.26 -5.90
N ILE A 286 7.84 -26.40 -6.13
CA ILE A 286 6.86 -26.51 -7.20
C ILE A 286 6.80 -25.24 -8.04
N GLU A 287 6.56 -25.39 -9.32
CA GLU A 287 6.26 -24.26 -10.19
C GLU A 287 4.75 -23.98 -10.18
N LEU A 288 4.37 -22.77 -9.81
CA LEU A 288 2.99 -22.26 -9.84
C LEU A 288 3.00 -20.86 -10.45
N CYS A 289 2.22 -20.66 -11.51
CA CYS A 289 2.10 -19.37 -12.19
C CYS A 289 3.48 -18.78 -12.59
N GLY A 290 4.36 -19.60 -13.19
CA GLY A 290 5.67 -19.16 -13.66
C GLY A 290 6.69 -18.79 -12.57
N THR A 291 6.43 -19.15 -11.31
CA THR A 291 7.38 -18.95 -10.21
C THR A 291 7.59 -20.24 -9.42
N THR A 292 8.83 -20.51 -9.06
CA THR A 292 9.17 -21.61 -8.16
C THR A 292 8.88 -21.21 -6.73
N ASN A 293 8.07 -22.01 -6.02
CA ASN A 293 7.68 -21.78 -4.63
C ASN A 293 8.03 -23.02 -3.81
N ASN A 294 8.51 -22.81 -2.61
CA ASN A 294 8.84 -23.87 -1.67
C ASN A 294 8.50 -23.52 -0.21
N ARG A 295 7.79 -22.39 0.01
CA ARG A 295 7.40 -21.90 1.34
C ARG A 295 6.01 -21.32 1.32
N VAL A 296 5.26 -21.57 2.38
CA VAL A 296 3.91 -21.02 2.58
C VAL A 296 3.66 -20.77 4.07
N THR A 297 2.84 -19.78 4.39
CA THR A 297 2.45 -19.54 5.78
C THR A 297 1.64 -20.72 6.34
N GLY A 298 2.01 -21.15 7.55
CA GLY A 298 1.23 -22.09 8.35
C GLY A 298 0.20 -21.40 9.25
N ASN A 299 -0.13 -20.12 9.00
CA ASN A 299 -1.07 -19.28 9.75
C ASN A 299 -0.71 -19.12 11.24
N ASN A 300 -1.01 -20.13 12.07
CA ASN A 300 -0.72 -20.15 13.51
C ASN A 300 -0.51 -21.59 14.00
N ALA A 301 -0.09 -21.73 15.24
CA ALA A 301 0.23 -23.05 15.82
C ALA A 301 -0.99 -23.99 15.90
N GLN A 302 -2.16 -23.47 16.27
CA GLN A 302 -3.39 -24.26 16.33
C GLN A 302 -3.76 -24.78 14.94
N TRP A 303 -3.62 -23.95 13.90
CA TRP A 303 -3.94 -24.33 12.53
C TRP A 303 -3.06 -25.47 12.00
N ILE A 304 -1.75 -25.48 12.35
CA ILE A 304 -0.84 -26.60 12.06
C ILE A 304 -1.25 -27.84 12.80
N LYS A 305 -1.56 -27.72 14.12
CA LYS A 305 -1.96 -28.83 14.97
C LYS A 305 -3.27 -29.47 14.51
N ASP A 306 -4.30 -28.67 14.23
CA ASP A 306 -5.63 -29.16 13.80
C ASP A 306 -5.62 -29.88 12.47
N ARG A 307 -4.65 -29.56 11.61
CA ARG A 307 -4.46 -30.20 10.29
C ARG A 307 -3.38 -31.26 10.29
N GLU A 308 -2.78 -31.49 11.47
CA GLU A 308 -1.74 -32.49 11.65
C GLU A 308 -0.63 -32.39 10.59
N ILE A 309 -0.23 -31.14 10.27
CA ILE A 309 0.82 -30.93 9.27
C ILE A 309 2.16 -31.32 9.89
N ILE A 310 2.80 -32.32 9.32
CA ILE A 310 4.08 -32.86 9.74
C ILE A 310 5.06 -32.95 8.55
N PRO A 311 6.36 -33.07 8.76
CA PRO A 311 7.26 -33.47 7.71
C PRO A 311 6.75 -34.75 7.03
N SER A 312 6.78 -34.80 5.70
CA SER A 312 6.21 -35.84 4.84
C SER A 312 4.68 -35.77 4.61
N SER A 313 3.94 -34.83 5.19
CA SER A 313 2.57 -34.53 4.75
C SER A 313 2.54 -34.12 3.29
N PHE A 314 1.50 -34.52 2.57
CA PHE A 314 1.21 -33.99 1.23
C PHE A 314 0.25 -32.83 1.36
N ILE A 315 0.59 -31.70 0.76
CA ILE A 315 -0.22 -30.49 0.79
C ILE A 315 -0.56 -30.05 -0.64
N THR A 316 -1.81 -29.64 -0.83
CA THR A 316 -2.23 -29.00 -2.06
C THR A 316 -2.03 -27.51 -1.93
N ILE A 317 -1.15 -26.94 -2.74
CA ILE A 317 -0.87 -25.50 -2.80
C ILE A 317 -1.63 -24.89 -3.96
N GLY A 318 -2.35 -23.80 -3.71
CA GLY A 318 -2.95 -22.93 -4.71
C GLY A 318 -2.52 -21.49 -4.51
N LYS A 319 -2.41 -20.72 -5.59
CA LYS A 319 -2.24 -19.25 -5.49
C LYS A 319 -3.61 -18.61 -5.52
N ALA A 320 -4.04 -18.05 -4.39
CA ALA A 320 -5.23 -17.22 -4.32
C ALA A 320 -4.79 -15.77 -4.57
N GLY A 321 -5.16 -15.21 -5.72
CA GLY A 321 -4.73 -13.85 -6.13
C GLY A 321 -3.22 -13.77 -6.31
N GLU A 322 -2.79 -13.76 -7.46
CA GLU A 322 -1.51 -13.49 -8.15
C GLU A 322 -0.17 -13.88 -7.50
N ILE A 323 0.04 -13.77 -6.18
CA ILE A 323 1.41 -13.83 -5.62
C ILE A 323 1.56 -14.78 -4.43
N ILE A 324 0.59 -14.87 -3.54
CA ILE A 324 0.77 -15.56 -2.24
C ILE A 324 0.26 -17.00 -2.29
N PRO A 325 1.13 -18.02 -2.13
CA PRO A 325 0.69 -19.41 -2.02
C PRO A 325 -0.14 -19.64 -0.74
N LYS A 326 -1.13 -20.51 -0.82
CA LYS A 326 -1.95 -20.97 0.32
C LYS A 326 -2.09 -22.48 0.30
N ILE A 327 -2.10 -23.10 1.48
CA ILE A 327 -2.44 -24.52 1.64
C ILE A 327 -3.95 -24.66 1.56
N LEU A 328 -4.43 -25.43 0.59
CA LEU A 328 -5.85 -25.70 0.34
C LEU A 328 -6.30 -27.02 0.98
N ASN A 329 -5.43 -28.03 0.95
CA ASN A 329 -5.71 -29.36 1.48
C ASN A 329 -4.44 -29.99 2.06
N VAL A 330 -4.62 -30.92 3.00
CA VAL A 330 -3.54 -31.69 3.65
C VAL A 330 -3.93 -33.17 3.64
N ARG A 331 -2.98 -34.03 3.30
CA ARG A 331 -3.11 -35.50 3.39
C ARG A 331 -1.88 -36.08 4.08
N ASN A 332 -2.11 -36.95 5.05
CA ASN A 332 -1.05 -37.69 5.72
C ASN A 332 -1.13 -39.16 5.33
N TYR A 333 0.03 -39.74 5.02
CA TYR A 333 0.21 -41.17 4.77
C TYR A 333 0.93 -41.87 5.94
N LEU A 334 1.54 -41.06 6.82
CA LEU A 334 2.11 -41.54 8.08
C LEU A 334 1.12 -41.23 9.20
N ASP A 335 1.18 -42.02 10.28
CA ASP A 335 0.39 -41.75 11.48
C ASP A 335 0.88 -40.44 12.14
N PRO A 336 0.07 -39.37 12.13
CA PRO A 336 0.48 -38.09 12.71
C PRO A 336 0.72 -38.16 14.22
N SER A 337 0.14 -39.15 14.91
CA SER A 337 0.33 -39.33 16.37
C SER A 337 1.77 -39.68 16.76
N LEU A 338 2.58 -40.13 15.81
CA LEU A 338 4.01 -40.42 16.03
C LEU A 338 4.89 -39.16 15.97
N TYR A 339 4.31 -37.99 15.68
CA TYR A 339 5.03 -36.73 15.52
C TYR A 339 4.38 -35.64 16.37
N GLU A 340 5.21 -34.75 16.92
CA GLU A 340 4.71 -33.50 17.49
C GLU A 340 4.64 -32.43 16.39
N PRO A 341 3.44 -32.07 15.89
CA PRO A 341 3.30 -31.12 14.79
C PRO A 341 3.69 -29.68 15.17
N VAL A 342 3.78 -29.40 16.48
CA VAL A 342 4.13 -28.08 17.01
C VAL A 342 5.24 -28.18 18.05
N PRO A 343 6.15 -27.21 18.16
CA PRO A 343 7.26 -27.27 19.09
C PRO A 343 6.82 -27.09 20.55
N VAL A 344 7.42 -27.84 21.45
CA VAL A 344 7.26 -27.67 22.90
C VAL A 344 8.15 -26.55 23.43
N ARG A 345 9.29 -26.32 22.77
CA ARG A 345 10.29 -25.32 23.18
C ARG A 345 10.58 -24.31 22.09
N CYS A 346 10.89 -23.11 22.51
CA CYS A 346 11.30 -22.02 21.61
C CYS A 346 12.56 -22.43 20.84
N PRO A 347 12.56 -22.39 19.50
CA PRO A 347 13.71 -22.78 18.68
C PRO A 347 14.90 -21.81 18.79
N LYS A 348 14.73 -20.68 19.46
CA LYS A 348 15.77 -19.65 19.58
C LYS A 348 16.37 -19.51 21.00
N CYS A 349 15.59 -19.69 22.04
CA CYS A 349 16.07 -19.57 23.42
C CYS A 349 15.81 -20.81 24.29
N ASN A 350 15.21 -21.85 23.74
CA ASN A 350 14.89 -23.12 24.40
C ASN A 350 13.91 -23.03 25.60
N GLU A 351 13.26 -21.88 25.81
CA GLU A 351 12.22 -21.71 26.82
C GLU A 351 10.96 -22.53 26.45
N ILE A 352 10.21 -23.02 27.42
CA ILE A 352 8.97 -23.74 27.17
C ILE A 352 7.93 -22.79 26.56
N LEU A 353 7.36 -23.19 25.44
CA LEU A 353 6.29 -22.43 24.78
C LEU A 353 4.95 -22.69 25.51
N GLN A 354 4.16 -21.63 25.68
CA GLN A 354 2.86 -21.69 26.31
C GLN A 354 1.75 -21.36 25.30
N TRP A 355 0.61 -22.02 25.44
CA TRP A 355 -0.54 -21.72 24.59
C TRP A 355 -1.25 -20.44 25.07
N GLU A 356 -1.42 -19.48 24.16
CA GLU A 356 -2.26 -18.30 24.32
C GLU A 356 -3.25 -18.21 23.15
N GLY A 357 -4.48 -18.65 23.39
CA GLY A 357 -5.49 -18.82 22.33
C GLY A 357 -4.99 -19.80 21.25
N VAL A 358 -4.88 -19.34 20.00
CA VAL A 358 -4.43 -20.16 18.86
C VAL A 358 -2.92 -20.12 18.62
N HIS A 359 -2.16 -19.45 19.48
CA HIS A 359 -0.73 -19.25 19.34
C HIS A 359 0.08 -19.98 20.41
N LEU A 360 1.25 -20.47 20.06
CA LEU A 360 2.29 -20.82 21.01
C LEU A 360 3.14 -19.57 21.24
N VAL A 361 3.43 -19.25 22.49
CA VAL A 361 4.14 -18.02 22.88
C VAL A 361 5.38 -18.35 23.71
N CYS A 362 6.50 -17.72 23.34
CA CYS A 362 7.74 -17.73 24.11
C CYS A 362 7.73 -16.57 25.12
N ASN A 363 7.64 -16.88 26.41
CA ASN A 363 7.68 -15.90 27.49
C ASN A 363 9.09 -15.62 28.03
N GLY A 364 10.13 -16.26 27.45
CA GLY A 364 11.52 -16.03 27.84
C GLY A 364 11.93 -14.57 27.71
N ASN A 365 12.38 -13.95 28.83
CA ASN A 365 12.75 -12.53 28.87
C ASN A 365 13.94 -12.19 27.96
N ASN A 366 14.89 -13.12 27.82
CA ASN A 366 16.13 -12.94 27.08
C ASN A 366 16.12 -13.62 25.70
N CYS A 367 14.94 -13.77 25.09
CA CYS A 367 14.86 -14.40 23.78
C CYS A 367 15.42 -13.45 22.70
N ILE A 368 16.57 -13.81 22.14
CA ILE A 368 17.27 -13.01 21.12
C ILE A 368 16.38 -12.73 19.89
N ALA A 369 15.52 -13.66 19.51
CA ALA A 369 14.61 -13.45 18.38
C ALA A 369 13.61 -12.33 18.66
N LYS A 370 13.04 -12.24 19.87
CA LYS A 370 12.15 -11.12 20.24
C LYS A 370 12.89 -9.79 20.16
N LEU A 371 14.15 -9.75 20.62
CA LEU A 371 14.98 -8.56 20.57
C LEU A 371 15.23 -8.11 19.14
N ILE A 372 15.69 -9.02 18.26
CA ILE A 372 15.93 -8.75 16.84
C ILE A 372 14.70 -8.16 16.18
N VAL A 373 13.55 -8.83 16.32
CA VAL A 373 12.30 -8.41 15.67
C VAL A 373 11.77 -7.10 16.26
N SER A 374 11.97 -6.86 17.57
CA SER A 374 11.57 -5.60 18.22
C SER A 374 12.38 -4.40 17.72
N ILE A 375 13.70 -4.54 17.60
CA ILE A 375 14.57 -3.48 17.07
C ILE A 375 14.27 -3.24 15.58
N ALA A 376 14.14 -4.30 14.77
CA ALA A 376 13.77 -4.18 13.36
C ALA A 376 12.39 -3.53 13.18
N TYR A 377 11.43 -3.81 14.07
CA TYR A 377 10.13 -3.16 14.07
C TYR A 377 10.23 -1.67 14.36
N PHE A 378 11.11 -1.24 15.28
CA PHE A 378 11.35 0.16 15.58
C PHE A 378 11.78 0.95 14.33
N TYR A 379 12.61 0.34 13.47
CA TYR A 379 13.09 0.92 12.21
C TYR A 379 12.24 0.58 10.97
N SER A 380 11.05 0.03 11.15
CA SER A 380 10.10 -0.26 10.06
C SER A 380 9.17 0.93 9.78
N GLN A 381 8.34 0.79 8.75
CA GLN A 381 7.24 1.74 8.45
C GLN A 381 6.24 1.93 9.62
N LYS A 382 6.29 1.06 10.63
CA LYS A 382 5.40 1.15 11.82
C LYS A 382 5.97 2.06 12.90
N GLY A 383 7.25 2.33 12.85
CA GLY A 383 7.98 3.22 13.75
C GLY A 383 8.72 4.32 12.98
N ILE A 384 10.05 4.38 13.12
CA ILE A 384 10.93 5.31 12.42
C ILE A 384 11.58 4.57 11.26
N LYS A 385 11.04 4.73 10.06
CA LYS A 385 11.45 3.97 8.88
C LYS A 385 12.88 4.30 8.45
N ILE A 386 13.78 3.30 8.51
CA ILE A 386 15.10 3.35 7.89
C ILE A 386 15.22 2.17 6.92
N ASP A 387 15.29 2.46 5.63
CA ASP A 387 15.42 1.43 4.61
C ASP A 387 16.76 0.71 4.74
N GLY A 388 16.74 -0.62 4.66
CA GLY A 388 17.92 -1.47 4.85
C GLY A 388 18.16 -1.93 6.29
N VAL A 389 17.49 -1.37 7.30
CA VAL A 389 17.57 -1.84 8.70
C VAL A 389 16.49 -2.88 8.98
N GLY A 390 16.66 -4.09 8.45
CA GLY A 390 15.79 -5.24 8.71
C GLY A 390 16.40 -6.22 9.73
N GLU A 391 15.66 -7.31 9.97
CA GLU A 391 16.06 -8.35 10.94
C GLU A 391 17.49 -8.88 10.69
N GLY A 392 17.89 -9.10 9.42
CA GLY A 392 19.22 -9.60 9.09
C GLY A 392 20.38 -8.63 9.44
N ILE A 393 20.15 -7.32 9.33
CA ILE A 393 21.13 -6.30 9.76
C ILE A 393 21.19 -6.25 11.28
N ILE A 394 20.03 -6.24 11.94
CA ILE A 394 19.96 -6.23 13.41
C ILE A 394 20.60 -7.51 13.99
N GLU A 395 20.35 -8.67 13.40
CA GLU A 395 20.97 -9.93 13.83
C GLU A 395 22.50 -9.85 13.77
N LYS A 396 23.07 -9.29 12.68
CA LYS A 396 24.51 -9.07 12.56
C LYS A 396 25.03 -8.10 13.63
N LEU A 397 24.34 -6.98 13.85
CA LEU A 397 24.74 -5.99 14.84
C LEU A 397 24.73 -6.56 16.26
N LEU A 398 23.77 -7.40 16.61
CA LEU A 398 23.67 -8.03 17.92
C LEU A 398 24.72 -9.14 18.15
N GLN A 399 25.47 -9.56 17.13
CA GLN A 399 26.64 -10.42 17.27
C GLN A 399 27.89 -9.66 17.73
N ASN A 400 27.93 -8.33 17.54
CA ASN A 400 28.98 -7.47 18.07
C ASN A 400 28.65 -7.10 19.52
N GLU A 401 29.57 -7.34 20.44
CA GLU A 401 29.38 -7.20 21.89
C GLU A 401 29.00 -5.75 22.27
N LYS A 402 29.65 -4.75 21.68
CA LYS A 402 29.35 -3.34 21.97
C LYS A 402 28.02 -2.90 21.39
N CYS A 403 27.70 -3.29 20.15
CA CYS A 403 26.38 -3.05 19.57
C CYS A 403 25.27 -3.73 20.37
N TYR A 404 25.49 -4.98 20.82
CA TYR A 404 24.54 -5.70 21.66
C TYR A 404 24.30 -4.97 22.99
N SER A 405 25.35 -4.55 23.69
CA SER A 405 25.22 -3.87 24.99
C SER A 405 24.38 -2.58 24.89
N VAL A 406 24.47 -1.88 23.77
CA VAL A 406 23.71 -0.65 23.54
C VAL A 406 22.30 -0.94 22.99
N LEU A 407 22.20 -1.66 21.88
CA LEU A 407 20.93 -1.87 21.18
C LEU A 407 19.93 -2.73 21.96
N SER A 408 20.39 -3.61 22.85
CA SER A 408 19.50 -4.44 23.68
C SER A 408 18.66 -3.61 24.67
N THR A 409 19.16 -2.46 25.09
CA THR A 409 18.48 -1.55 26.03
C THR A 409 17.98 -0.27 25.36
N LYS A 410 18.60 0.14 24.25
CA LYS A 410 18.37 1.39 23.54
C LYS A 410 18.14 1.11 22.05
N PRO A 411 16.98 0.57 21.67
CA PRO A 411 16.68 0.23 20.28
C PRO A 411 16.78 1.43 19.34
N TRP A 412 16.68 2.65 19.84
CA TRP A 412 16.80 3.90 19.09
C TRP A 412 18.24 4.38 18.80
N ALA A 413 19.25 3.68 19.30
CA ALA A 413 20.64 4.16 19.24
C ALA A 413 21.19 4.38 17.81
N LEU A 414 20.59 3.74 16.77
CA LEU A 414 20.97 4.02 15.39
C LEU A 414 20.52 5.40 14.89
N LEU A 415 19.63 6.11 15.61
CA LEU A 415 19.26 7.48 15.29
C LEU A 415 20.35 8.48 15.66
N ASP A 416 21.17 8.14 16.66
CA ASP A 416 22.29 8.98 17.09
C ASP A 416 23.48 8.11 17.56
N PRO A 417 24.09 7.32 16.66
CA PRO A 417 25.12 6.35 17.02
C PRO A 417 26.41 7.03 17.57
N LEU A 418 26.60 8.32 17.30
CA LEU A 418 27.72 9.11 17.85
C LEU A 418 27.59 9.28 19.36
N SER A 419 26.38 9.60 19.86
CA SER A 419 26.13 9.74 21.29
C SER A 419 26.32 8.45 22.09
N TYR A 420 26.31 7.29 21.41
CA TYR A 420 26.52 5.97 22.02
C TYR A 420 27.90 5.36 21.69
N GLU A 421 28.75 6.09 20.97
CA GLU A 421 30.13 5.68 20.61
C GLU A 421 30.22 4.32 19.92
N ILE A 422 29.18 3.94 19.12
CA ILE A 422 29.11 2.64 18.42
C ILE A 422 29.47 2.73 16.93
N VAL A 423 29.81 3.91 16.41
CA VAL A 423 30.06 4.11 14.97
C VAL A 423 31.14 3.18 14.41
N PRO A 424 32.32 3.02 15.08
CA PRO A 424 33.34 2.10 14.58
C PRO A 424 32.85 0.65 14.52
N ASP A 425 32.09 0.22 15.53
CA ASP A 425 31.53 -1.13 15.62
C ASP A 425 30.46 -1.39 14.57
N LEU A 426 29.62 -0.38 14.28
CA LEU A 426 28.64 -0.44 13.18
C LEU A 426 29.37 -0.64 11.84
N ILE A 427 30.35 0.21 11.52
CA ILE A 427 31.11 0.14 10.27
C ILE A 427 31.81 -1.22 10.14
N ASN A 428 32.45 -1.71 11.19
CA ASN A 428 33.14 -2.98 11.19
C ASN A 428 32.17 -4.17 10.98
N THR A 429 30.93 -4.05 11.49
CA THR A 429 29.96 -5.15 11.45
C THR A 429 29.17 -5.21 10.15
N ILE A 430 28.68 -4.06 9.65
CA ILE A 430 27.78 -3.99 8.48
C ILE A 430 28.46 -3.38 7.24
N GLY A 431 29.65 -2.86 7.35
CA GLY A 431 30.41 -2.19 6.29
C GLY A 431 30.03 -0.73 6.12
N ILE A 432 31.01 0.04 5.59
CA ILE A 432 30.88 1.51 5.43
C ILE A 432 29.73 1.91 4.53
N THR A 433 29.46 1.17 3.45
CA THR A 433 28.39 1.50 2.50
C THR A 433 27.01 1.43 3.14
N ILE A 434 26.73 0.34 3.90
CA ILE A 434 25.44 0.18 4.58
C ILE A 434 25.31 1.23 5.69
N TYR A 435 26.38 1.48 6.44
CA TYR A 435 26.39 2.51 7.47
C TYR A 435 26.13 3.90 6.88
N SER A 436 26.79 4.29 5.77
CA SER A 436 26.57 5.58 5.12
C SER A 436 25.12 5.77 4.66
N ASN A 437 24.52 4.74 4.07
CA ASN A 437 23.10 4.79 3.68
C ASN A 437 22.16 4.97 4.87
N ILE A 438 22.45 4.34 6.01
CA ILE A 438 21.70 4.53 7.26
C ILE A 438 21.88 5.97 7.77
N ALA A 439 23.13 6.46 7.82
CA ALA A 439 23.45 7.80 8.31
C ALA A 439 22.79 8.91 7.48
N GLU A 440 22.79 8.79 6.15
CA GLU A 440 22.09 9.72 5.24
C GLU A 440 20.58 9.76 5.53
N GLN A 441 19.95 8.61 5.72
CA GLN A 441 18.53 8.55 6.03
C GLN A 441 18.22 9.15 7.41
N VAL A 442 19.02 8.84 8.42
CA VAL A 442 18.89 9.44 9.76
C VAL A 442 19.04 10.95 9.69
N PHE A 443 20.02 11.45 8.95
CA PHE A 443 20.22 12.89 8.77
C PHE A 443 19.01 13.55 8.09
N SER A 444 18.47 12.94 7.04
CA SER A 444 17.30 13.46 6.34
C SER A 444 16.03 13.46 7.19
N MET A 445 15.90 12.52 8.14
CA MET A 445 14.75 12.39 9.04
C MET A 445 14.84 13.28 10.29
N ASN A 446 15.98 13.91 10.53
CA ASN A 446 16.16 14.82 11.64
C ASN A 446 15.13 15.97 11.55
N ASN A 447 14.42 16.25 12.62
CA ASN A 447 13.28 17.18 12.68
C ASN A 447 12.06 16.82 11.79
N GLN A 448 11.96 15.57 11.28
CA GLN A 448 10.79 15.10 10.51
C GLN A 448 9.97 14.06 11.30
N CYS A 449 10.64 13.18 12.04
CA CYS A 449 9.97 12.21 12.89
C CYS A 449 9.44 12.87 14.17
N THR A 450 8.24 12.46 14.60
CA THR A 450 7.61 12.96 15.83
C THR A 450 7.73 11.95 16.97
N MET A 451 7.46 12.39 18.21
CA MET A 451 7.32 11.49 19.37
C MET A 451 6.38 10.31 19.08
N ALA A 452 5.33 10.52 18.29
CA ALA A 452 4.37 9.46 17.95
C ALA A 452 5.00 8.31 17.15
N HIS A 453 5.95 8.61 16.25
CA HIS A 453 6.70 7.58 15.51
C HIS A 453 7.61 6.77 16.43
N PHE A 454 8.29 7.44 17.35
CA PHE A 454 9.13 6.79 18.35
C PHE A 454 8.31 5.84 19.24
N VAL A 455 7.22 6.34 19.82
CA VAL A 455 6.33 5.58 20.70
C VAL A 455 5.72 4.37 19.96
N ALA A 456 5.28 4.54 18.71
CA ALA A 456 4.79 3.46 17.88
C ALA A 456 5.88 2.42 17.57
N GLY A 457 7.10 2.90 17.32
CA GLY A 457 8.28 2.06 17.03
C GLY A 457 8.66 1.14 18.18
N LEU A 458 8.46 1.53 19.45
CA LEU A 458 8.67 0.65 20.59
C LEU A 458 7.79 -0.60 20.55
N GLY A 459 6.69 -0.57 19.78
CA GLY A 459 5.86 -1.74 19.52
C GLY A 459 5.12 -2.28 20.74
N LEU A 460 4.91 -1.47 21.77
CA LEU A 460 4.20 -1.85 22.97
C LEU A 460 2.69 -2.12 22.70
N PRO A 461 2.04 -2.99 23.48
CA PRO A 461 0.65 -3.37 23.24
C PRO A 461 -0.31 -2.19 23.15
N GLY A 462 -1.12 -2.13 22.08
CA GLY A 462 -2.11 -1.06 21.87
C GLY A 462 -1.54 0.24 21.28
N LEU A 463 -0.23 0.36 21.08
CA LEU A 463 0.46 1.54 20.54
C LEU A 463 0.82 1.34 19.06
N ALA A 464 -0.15 1.48 18.17
CA ALA A 464 0.09 1.75 16.74
C ALA A 464 0.22 3.27 16.54
N TYR A 465 0.71 3.72 15.37
CA TYR A 465 0.98 5.15 15.13
C TYR A 465 -0.21 6.07 15.46
N LYS A 466 -1.43 5.73 15.03
CA LYS A 466 -2.63 6.55 15.33
C LYS A 466 -2.90 6.68 16.82
N SER A 467 -2.86 5.58 17.57
CA SER A 467 -3.07 5.61 19.04
C SER A 467 -1.93 6.33 19.74
N SER A 468 -0.69 6.17 19.27
CA SER A 468 0.48 6.87 19.79
C SER A 468 0.39 8.38 19.57
N LEU A 469 0.00 8.82 18.37
CA LEU A 469 -0.18 10.22 18.04
C LEU A 469 -1.22 10.88 18.96
N ARG A 470 -2.36 10.25 19.14
CA ARG A 470 -3.44 10.75 20.00
C ARG A 470 -3.03 10.88 21.47
N LEU A 471 -2.30 9.87 21.98
CA LEU A 471 -1.79 9.91 23.34
C LEU A 471 -0.69 10.97 23.52
N CYS A 472 0.16 11.18 22.52
CA CYS A 472 1.15 12.26 22.52
C CYS A 472 0.48 13.65 22.51
N GLN A 473 -0.59 13.81 21.72
CA GLN A 473 -1.38 15.05 21.69
C GLN A 473 -2.07 15.30 23.04
N TYR A 474 -2.61 14.27 23.67
CA TYR A 474 -3.18 14.36 25.02
C TYR A 474 -2.17 14.88 26.06
N LEU A 475 -0.93 14.40 26.04
CA LEU A 475 0.10 14.93 26.93
C LEU A 475 0.30 16.44 26.77
N LYS A 476 0.10 16.96 25.54
CA LYS A 476 0.27 18.38 25.23
C LYS A 476 -0.94 19.24 25.62
N THR A 477 -2.16 18.73 25.45
CA THR A 477 -3.41 19.51 25.57
C THR A 477 -4.18 19.24 26.85
N GLY A 478 -3.96 18.11 27.52
CA GLY A 478 -4.73 17.65 28.69
C GLY A 478 -6.16 17.18 28.37
N GLN A 479 -6.56 17.18 27.09
CA GLN A 479 -7.91 16.80 26.65
C GLN A 479 -7.89 15.47 25.90
N ILE A 480 -8.66 14.49 26.35
CA ILE A 480 -8.93 13.22 25.61
C ILE A 480 -10.36 13.25 25.07
N ASN A 481 -10.51 13.32 23.76
CA ASN A 481 -11.81 13.18 23.09
C ASN A 481 -12.13 11.75 22.64
N ILE A 482 -11.37 10.72 23.10
CA ILE A 482 -11.39 9.40 22.47
C ILE A 482 -11.28 8.27 23.49
N HIS A 483 -12.01 7.19 23.25
CA HIS A 483 -11.93 5.96 24.05
C HIS A 483 -10.61 5.22 23.77
N ILE A 484 -9.61 5.41 24.63
CA ILE A 484 -8.34 4.67 24.62
C ILE A 484 -8.42 3.57 25.67
N THR A 485 -8.04 2.35 25.28
CA THR A 485 -8.05 1.20 26.22
C THR A 485 -7.05 1.43 27.36
N ASP A 486 -7.36 0.94 28.56
CA ASP A 486 -6.46 1.08 29.71
C ASP A 486 -5.11 0.39 29.50
N ASN A 487 -5.07 -0.65 28.67
CA ASN A 487 -3.83 -1.27 28.26
C ASN A 487 -2.95 -0.34 27.43
N ALA A 488 -3.52 0.36 26.45
CA ALA A 488 -2.79 1.34 25.65
C ALA A 488 -2.30 2.53 26.48
N LYS A 489 -3.06 2.98 27.49
CA LYS A 489 -2.65 4.02 28.42
C LYS A 489 -1.44 3.60 29.26
N ARG A 490 -1.44 2.39 29.81
CA ARG A 490 -0.30 1.85 30.56
C ARG A 490 0.95 1.75 29.71
N SER A 491 0.83 1.14 28.52
CA SER A 491 1.93 1.05 27.55
C SER A 491 2.45 2.43 27.15
N PHE A 492 1.59 3.44 27.09
CA PHE A 492 1.99 4.79 26.73
C PHE A 492 2.79 5.49 27.84
N VAL A 493 2.44 5.31 29.11
CA VAL A 493 3.25 5.83 30.22
C VAL A 493 4.67 5.27 30.18
N GLU A 494 4.80 3.95 29.96
CA GLU A 494 6.10 3.30 29.76
C GLU A 494 6.84 3.90 28.56
N ALA A 495 6.20 4.01 27.40
CA ALA A 495 6.78 4.56 26.19
C ALA A 495 7.21 6.03 26.35
N ALA A 496 6.43 6.84 27.05
CA ALA A 496 6.76 8.25 27.31
C ALA A 496 7.98 8.40 28.24
N THR A 497 8.13 7.51 29.20
CA THR A 497 9.31 7.44 30.06
C THR A 497 10.56 7.12 29.24
N ILE A 498 10.49 6.06 28.42
CA ILE A 498 11.58 5.66 27.52
C ILE A 498 11.94 6.80 26.55
N TYR A 499 10.93 7.47 25.96
CA TYR A 499 11.16 8.62 25.08
C TYR A 499 11.88 9.76 25.80
N THR A 500 11.47 10.09 27.04
CA THR A 500 12.08 11.16 27.83
C THR A 500 13.54 10.88 28.17
N GLU A 501 13.90 9.61 28.39
CA GLU A 501 15.29 9.18 28.57
C GLU A 501 16.06 9.27 27.25
N ALA A 502 15.48 8.78 26.16
CA ALA A 502 16.10 8.78 24.86
C ALA A 502 16.48 10.20 24.38
N ILE A 503 15.59 11.18 24.51
CA ILE A 503 15.87 12.57 24.09
C ILE A 503 16.94 13.26 24.95
N LYS A 504 17.13 12.85 26.21
CA LYS A 504 18.21 13.37 27.05
C LYS A 504 19.59 12.84 26.63
N GLU A 505 19.63 11.64 26.12
CA GLU A 505 20.87 10.96 25.72
C GLU A 505 21.29 11.34 24.28
N MET A 506 20.32 11.44 23.35
CA MET A 506 20.59 11.80 21.96
C MET A 506 20.91 13.31 21.84
N LYS A 507 22.10 13.63 21.33
CA LYS A 507 22.58 15.00 21.18
C LYS A 507 22.51 15.52 19.75
N ASN A 508 22.49 14.61 18.78
CA ASN A 508 22.58 14.92 17.35
C ASN A 508 21.30 14.59 16.58
N PHE A 509 20.23 14.17 17.27
CA PHE A 509 18.93 13.88 16.66
C PHE A 509 17.80 14.60 17.38
N SER A 510 16.90 15.24 16.62
CA SER A 510 15.77 15.99 17.11
C SER A 510 14.46 15.51 16.50
N PHE A 511 13.40 15.56 17.28
CA PHE A 511 12.06 15.21 16.81
C PHE A 511 11.26 16.45 16.40
N ALA A 512 10.48 16.32 15.34
CA ALA A 512 9.53 17.34 14.89
C ALA A 512 8.42 17.54 15.92
N ALA A 513 7.80 18.71 15.89
CA ALA A 513 6.59 18.97 16.64
C ALA A 513 5.45 18.03 16.20
N LEU A 514 4.56 17.69 17.13
CA LEU A 514 3.38 16.91 16.80
C LEU A 514 2.46 17.74 15.88
N PRO A 515 1.83 17.11 14.88
CA PRO A 515 0.80 17.75 14.09
C PRO A 515 -0.34 18.24 15.00
N SER A 516 -1.02 19.31 14.58
CA SER A 516 -2.19 19.82 15.28
C SER A 516 -3.27 18.76 15.41
N GLU A 517 -4.01 18.75 16.52
CA GLU A 517 -5.17 17.86 16.68
C GLU A 517 -6.25 18.18 15.65
N ALA A 518 -6.85 17.14 15.09
CA ALA A 518 -8.08 17.31 14.33
C ALA A 518 -9.20 17.82 15.25
N LYS A 519 -9.92 18.86 14.82
CA LYS A 519 -11.04 19.45 15.59
C LYS A 519 -12.16 18.43 15.83
N ALA A 520 -12.45 17.59 14.84
CA ALA A 520 -13.42 16.48 14.93
C ALA A 520 -13.16 15.45 13.82
N ILE A 521 -13.70 14.24 14.01
CA ILE A 521 -13.64 13.14 13.02
C ILE A 521 -15.02 13.00 12.37
N TYR A 522 -15.07 13.11 11.06
CA TYR A 522 -16.30 12.96 10.27
C TYR A 522 -16.29 11.67 9.46
N CYS A 523 -17.45 11.06 9.32
CA CYS A 523 -17.70 10.01 8.35
C CYS A 523 -18.82 10.47 7.40
N ILE A 524 -18.75 10.13 6.12
CA ILE A 524 -19.73 10.50 5.12
C ILE A 524 -20.44 9.25 4.59
N THR A 525 -21.76 9.34 4.43
CA THR A 525 -22.59 8.31 3.80
C THR A 525 -23.58 8.93 2.84
N GLY A 526 -23.87 8.25 1.72
CA GLY A 526 -24.69 8.81 0.65
C GLY A 526 -23.93 9.78 -0.26
N SER A 527 -24.65 10.38 -1.19
CA SER A 527 -24.14 11.38 -2.13
C SER A 527 -24.38 12.78 -1.58
N LEU A 528 -23.37 13.63 -1.63
CA LEU A 528 -23.43 15.03 -1.23
C LEU A 528 -23.51 15.93 -2.47
N SER A 529 -23.71 17.22 -2.29
CA SER A 529 -23.72 18.21 -3.37
C SER A 529 -22.37 18.31 -4.06
N GLN A 530 -21.30 18.03 -3.33
CA GLN A 530 -19.92 17.96 -3.82
C GLN A 530 -19.40 16.53 -3.82
N SER A 531 -18.31 16.28 -4.56
CA SER A 531 -17.67 14.97 -4.53
C SER A 531 -17.18 14.66 -3.12
N ARG A 532 -17.12 13.37 -2.76
CA ARG A 532 -16.61 12.96 -1.45
C ARG A 532 -15.17 13.41 -1.23
N GLU A 533 -14.37 13.42 -2.28
CA GLU A 533 -12.99 13.86 -2.29
C GLU A 533 -12.89 15.34 -1.96
N THR A 534 -13.67 16.18 -2.63
CA THR A 534 -13.74 17.63 -2.35
C THR A 534 -14.18 17.89 -0.92
N MET A 535 -15.17 17.12 -0.42
CA MET A 535 -15.62 17.27 0.96
C MET A 535 -14.54 16.87 1.98
N ILE A 536 -13.74 15.83 1.68
CA ILE A 536 -12.60 15.43 2.52
C ILE A 536 -11.54 16.53 2.53
N GLU A 537 -11.24 17.14 1.39
CA GLU A 537 -10.30 18.26 1.29
C GLU A 537 -10.78 19.45 2.12
N ILE A 538 -12.02 19.86 1.96
CA ILE A 538 -12.64 20.92 2.77
C ILE A 538 -12.50 20.60 4.27
N LEU A 539 -12.85 19.39 4.69
CA LEU A 539 -12.75 18.99 6.10
C LEU A 539 -11.30 19.05 6.61
N ASN A 540 -10.35 18.60 5.81
CA ASN A 540 -8.93 18.64 6.17
C ASN A 540 -8.41 20.08 6.29
N ASP A 541 -8.81 20.97 5.40
CA ASP A 541 -8.43 22.40 5.42
C ASP A 541 -8.94 23.12 6.67
N TYR A 542 -10.12 22.73 7.14
CA TYR A 542 -10.66 23.22 8.41
C TYR A 542 -10.09 22.51 9.65
N GLY A 543 -9.14 21.57 9.47
CA GLY A 543 -8.49 20.82 10.53
C GLY A 543 -9.35 19.68 11.09
N TYR A 544 -10.24 19.11 10.29
CA TYR A 544 -11.06 17.97 10.65
C TYR A 544 -10.55 16.69 9.97
N GLU A 545 -10.65 15.55 10.64
CA GLU A 545 -10.21 14.26 10.10
C GLU A 545 -11.39 13.52 9.46
N PHE A 546 -11.20 13.00 8.24
CA PHE A 546 -12.17 12.12 7.59
C PHE A 546 -11.92 10.65 7.95
N SER A 547 -12.98 9.93 8.30
CA SER A 547 -12.98 8.48 8.47
C SER A 547 -13.82 7.80 7.40
N SER A 548 -13.27 6.78 6.74
CA SER A 548 -14.00 6.00 5.71
C SER A 548 -15.14 5.14 6.29
N GLY A 549 -15.09 4.83 7.59
CA GLY A 549 -16.10 4.05 8.31
C GLY A 549 -16.53 4.70 9.62
N VAL A 550 -17.75 4.38 10.07
CA VAL A 550 -18.24 4.80 11.38
C VAL A 550 -17.60 3.95 12.45
N THR A 551 -16.91 4.60 13.39
CA THR A 551 -16.29 4.02 14.58
C THR A 551 -16.81 4.73 15.82
N ARG A 552 -16.47 4.28 17.03
CA ARG A 552 -16.80 5.00 18.27
C ARG A 552 -16.10 6.36 18.40
N GLU A 553 -15.11 6.60 17.57
CA GLU A 553 -14.31 7.83 17.55
C GLU A 553 -14.89 8.86 16.55
N THR A 554 -15.83 8.45 15.71
CA THR A 554 -16.50 9.36 14.78
C THR A 554 -17.36 10.36 15.57
N ASN A 555 -17.13 11.64 15.37
CA ASN A 555 -17.88 12.71 16.04
C ASN A 555 -19.20 12.99 15.31
N TYR A 556 -19.21 12.92 13.98
CA TYR A 556 -20.40 13.20 13.16
C TYR A 556 -20.47 12.25 11.98
N LEU A 557 -21.68 11.76 11.67
CA LEU A 557 -21.98 11.13 10.40
C LEU A 557 -22.69 12.12 9.49
N VAL A 558 -22.04 12.54 8.42
CA VAL A 558 -22.63 13.40 7.39
C VAL A 558 -23.47 12.52 6.46
N VAL A 559 -24.77 12.82 6.37
CA VAL A 559 -25.75 12.02 5.65
C VAL A 559 -26.21 12.78 4.40
N GLY A 560 -25.85 12.25 3.23
CA GLY A 560 -26.33 12.73 1.93
C GLY A 560 -27.54 11.94 1.43
N THR A 561 -27.83 12.06 0.14
CA THR A 561 -28.89 11.28 -0.54
C THR A 561 -28.46 9.82 -0.69
N ASP A 562 -29.40 8.89 -0.57
CA ASP A 562 -29.17 7.42 -0.62
C ASP A 562 -28.06 6.92 0.35
N PRO A 563 -28.20 7.15 1.65
CA PRO A 563 -27.17 6.78 2.62
C PRO A 563 -27.07 5.28 2.81
N GLY A 564 -25.85 4.78 2.90
CA GLY A 564 -25.57 3.36 3.14
C GLY A 564 -26.05 2.88 4.53
N ARG A 565 -26.93 1.89 4.54
CA ARG A 565 -27.62 1.34 5.74
C ARG A 565 -26.67 0.98 6.88
N THR A 566 -25.55 0.34 6.55
CA THR A 566 -24.55 -0.10 7.54
C THR A 566 -23.91 1.06 8.34
N LYS A 567 -23.70 2.22 7.71
CA LYS A 567 -23.11 3.39 8.39
C LYS A 567 -24.15 4.06 9.29
N ILE A 568 -25.39 4.16 8.85
CA ILE A 568 -26.51 4.66 9.65
C ILE A 568 -26.72 3.81 10.91
N GLU A 569 -26.82 2.49 10.75
CA GLU A 569 -26.98 1.55 11.88
C GLU A 569 -25.83 1.65 12.89
N LYS A 570 -24.59 1.77 12.42
CA LYS A 570 -23.43 1.95 13.30
C LYS A 570 -23.45 3.30 14.02
N ALA A 571 -23.83 4.39 13.33
CA ALA A 571 -23.94 5.71 13.95
C ALA A 571 -25.01 5.71 15.05
N THR A 572 -26.18 5.14 14.79
CA THR A 572 -27.23 4.96 15.80
C THR A 572 -26.76 4.11 16.98
N ARG A 573 -26.10 2.99 16.69
CA ARG A 573 -25.56 2.09 17.74
C ARG A 573 -24.52 2.75 18.64
N TYR A 574 -23.73 3.68 18.10
CA TYR A 574 -22.68 4.37 18.84
C TYR A 574 -23.11 5.76 19.33
N ASN A 575 -24.39 6.12 19.18
CA ASN A 575 -24.95 7.45 19.51
C ASN A 575 -24.19 8.60 18.84
N ILE A 576 -23.76 8.43 17.57
CA ILE A 576 -23.06 9.44 16.80
C ILE A 576 -24.10 10.36 16.14
N PRO A 577 -24.01 11.68 16.32
CA PRO A 577 -24.87 12.64 15.65
C PRO A 577 -24.83 12.47 14.13
N GLN A 578 -26.01 12.37 13.52
CA GLN A 578 -26.19 12.34 12.09
C GLN A 578 -26.58 13.75 11.65
N ILE A 579 -25.77 14.34 10.77
CA ILE A 579 -25.96 15.73 10.32
C ILE A 579 -26.06 15.77 8.80
N THR A 580 -26.80 16.75 8.30
CA THR A 580 -26.85 17.03 6.85
C THR A 580 -25.62 17.78 6.40
N GLU A 581 -25.41 17.84 5.08
CA GLU A 581 -24.31 18.62 4.49
C GLU A 581 -24.42 20.12 4.85
N GLU A 582 -25.62 20.67 4.87
CA GLU A 582 -25.87 22.06 5.28
C GLU A 582 -25.47 22.29 6.76
N GLN A 583 -25.84 21.36 7.64
CA GLN A 583 -25.45 21.43 9.04
C GLN A 583 -23.92 21.30 9.21
N LEU A 584 -23.26 20.48 8.39
CA LEU A 584 -21.80 20.39 8.37
C LEU A 584 -21.20 21.75 8.02
N PHE A 585 -21.61 22.38 6.94
CA PHE A 585 -21.07 23.71 6.56
C PHE A 585 -21.32 24.80 7.61
N ASN A 586 -22.42 24.70 8.35
CA ASN A 586 -22.68 25.61 9.47
C ASN A 586 -21.73 25.35 10.66
N LEU A 587 -21.26 24.12 10.87
CA LEU A 587 -20.26 23.78 11.89
C LEU A 587 -18.84 24.17 11.47
N LEU A 588 -18.56 24.30 10.17
CA LEU A 588 -17.26 24.69 9.64
C LEU A 588 -17.05 26.21 9.60
N ARG A 589 -18.13 26.99 9.69
CA ARG A 589 -18.12 28.46 9.81
C ARG A 589 -17.83 28.89 11.24
#